data_efdb7b4fde3088f8abbfa091b9f09ac6
#
_entry.id   efdb7b4fde3088f8abbfa091b9f09ac6
#
_cell.length_a   1.000
_cell.length_b   1.000
_cell.length_c   1.000
_cell.angle_alpha   90.00
_cell.angle_beta   90.00
_cell.angle_gamma   90.00
#
_symmetry.space_group_name_H-M   'P 1'
#
loop_
_entity.id
_entity.type
_entity.pdbx_description
1 polymer ?
#
loop_
_entity_poly.entity_id
_entity_poly.type
_entity_poly.pdbx_seq_one_letter_code
_entity_poly.pdbx_strand_id
1 'polypeptide(L)'
;MLNWQMAERESTEHLISKVVNSVVFFEEFVFAKNKFKSAPGMELELADAVVALDDVLLVMQIKERSDRSANTPEIEQKWFQRKVVGVATRQIRDTLRYLVEHNEIKLANEYGRIFDLAAGRYSEIIRFVLYQASDNLPESCRLKKFHRSAEGGFIHILDVEDYLKIAQLLRDPEDSIRYFRYRELMLSKLESECAS
;
A
#
# COMPACT_ATOMS: atom_id res chain seq x y z
N MET A 1 -17.44 -16.85 5.49
CA MET A 1 -16.31 -17.32 4.67
C MET A 1 -16.41 -16.58 3.33
N LEU A 2 -15.55 -15.60 3.09
CA LEU A 2 -15.51 -14.91 1.79
C LEU A 2 -15.05 -15.94 0.73
N ASN A 3 -15.85 -16.10 -0.32
CA ASN A 3 -15.57 -17.07 -1.37
C ASN A 3 -14.57 -16.44 -2.36
N TRP A 4 -13.29 -16.71 -2.15
CA TRP A 4 -12.17 -16.16 -2.93
C TRP A 4 -12.11 -16.65 -4.39
N GLN A 5 -12.95 -17.62 -4.76
CA GLN A 5 -13.01 -18.15 -6.14
C GLN A 5 -13.68 -17.18 -7.14
N MET A 6 -14.33 -16.12 -6.70
CA MET A 6 -14.89 -15.09 -7.60
C MET A 6 -13.87 -14.06 -8.09
N ALA A 7 -12.64 -14.06 -7.57
CA ALA A 7 -11.63 -13.03 -7.83
C ALA A 7 -10.89 -13.18 -9.19
N GLU A 8 -11.19 -14.17 -10.02
CA GLU A 8 -10.50 -14.36 -11.31
C GLU A 8 -10.77 -13.28 -12.38
N ARG A 9 -11.65 -12.31 -12.11
CA ARG A 9 -12.01 -11.23 -13.06
C ARG A 9 -11.73 -9.82 -12.56
N GLU A 10 -11.40 -9.65 -11.29
CA GLU A 10 -11.13 -8.31 -10.74
C GLU A 10 -9.62 -8.08 -10.58
N SER A 11 -9.18 -6.84 -10.82
CA SER A 11 -7.76 -6.49 -10.61
C SER A 11 -7.40 -6.63 -9.14
N THR A 12 -6.14 -6.97 -8.86
CA THR A 12 -5.61 -7.02 -7.48
C THR A 12 -5.81 -5.70 -6.75
N GLU A 13 -5.70 -4.58 -7.45
CA GLU A 13 -5.97 -3.25 -6.92
C GLU A 13 -7.42 -3.12 -6.41
N HIS A 14 -8.41 -3.56 -7.21
CA HIS A 14 -9.81 -3.53 -6.79
C HIS A 14 -10.06 -4.43 -5.58
N LEU A 15 -9.52 -5.66 -5.61
CA LEU A 15 -9.65 -6.60 -4.49
C LEU A 15 -9.12 -6.00 -3.18
N ILE A 16 -7.92 -5.45 -3.19
CA ILE A 16 -7.29 -4.88 -2.00
C ILE A 16 -8.00 -3.59 -1.59
N SER A 17 -8.15 -2.64 -2.51
CA SER A 17 -8.63 -1.30 -2.18
C SER A 17 -10.10 -1.28 -1.77
N LYS A 18 -10.95 -2.07 -2.41
CA LYS A 18 -12.39 -2.07 -2.13
C LYS A 18 -12.85 -3.20 -1.22
N VAL A 19 -12.41 -4.42 -1.47
CA VAL A 19 -12.96 -5.58 -0.73
C VAL A 19 -12.24 -5.75 0.60
N VAL A 20 -10.92 -5.90 0.58
CA VAL A 20 -10.15 -6.24 1.80
C VAL A 20 -10.10 -5.08 2.77
N ASN A 21 -9.75 -3.90 2.28
CA ASN A 21 -9.65 -2.72 3.15
C ASN A 21 -11.01 -2.31 3.72
N SER A 22 -12.10 -2.45 2.94
CA SER A 22 -13.45 -2.16 3.44
C SER A 22 -13.90 -3.09 4.56
N VAL A 23 -13.45 -4.34 4.56
CA VAL A 23 -13.75 -5.29 5.64
C VAL A 23 -12.94 -4.99 6.90
N VAL A 24 -11.65 -4.63 6.75
CA VAL A 24 -10.74 -4.40 7.89
C VAL A 24 -10.91 -3.00 8.48
N PHE A 25 -11.04 -1.98 7.62
CA PHE A 25 -10.99 -0.56 8.02
C PHE A 25 -12.33 0.16 7.89
N PHE A 26 -13.41 -0.57 7.64
CA PHE A 26 -14.73 -0.04 7.31
C PHE A 26 -14.77 0.79 6.02
N GLU A 27 -15.82 0.61 5.26
CA GLU A 27 -15.98 1.20 3.91
C GLU A 27 -15.90 2.72 3.90
N GLU A 28 -16.41 3.37 4.95
CA GLU A 28 -16.44 4.82 5.06
C GLU A 28 -15.07 5.48 5.19
N PHE A 29 -14.02 4.73 5.53
CA PHE A 29 -12.66 5.24 5.69
C PHE A 29 -11.73 4.86 4.55
N VAL A 30 -12.23 4.09 3.56
CA VAL A 30 -11.44 3.60 2.42
C VAL A 30 -11.69 4.44 1.18
N PHE A 31 -10.61 4.90 0.54
CA PHE A 31 -10.61 5.72 -0.65
C PHE A 31 -9.82 5.02 -1.76
N ALA A 32 -10.52 4.24 -2.60
CA ALA A 32 -9.95 3.56 -3.76
C ALA A 32 -9.79 4.51 -4.95
N LYS A 33 -10.70 5.49 -5.09
CA LYS A 33 -10.60 6.56 -6.08
C LYS A 33 -10.09 7.82 -5.38
N ASN A 34 -8.80 8.05 -5.42
CA ASN A 34 -8.16 9.12 -4.66
C ASN A 34 -7.46 10.12 -5.58
N LYS A 35 -8.18 10.55 -6.63
CA LYS A 35 -7.76 11.66 -7.50
C LYS A 35 -8.13 13.00 -6.88
N PHE A 36 -7.20 13.94 -6.94
CA PHE A 36 -7.39 15.29 -6.47
C PHE A 36 -6.93 16.31 -7.53
N LYS A 37 -7.47 17.52 -7.46
CA LYS A 37 -7.09 18.62 -8.36
C LYS A 37 -5.89 19.35 -7.78
N SER A 38 -4.75 19.26 -8.46
CA SER A 38 -3.51 19.96 -8.06
C SER A 38 -3.43 21.38 -8.64
N ALA A 39 -4.04 21.61 -9.81
CA ALA A 39 -4.15 22.88 -10.49
C ALA A 39 -5.38 22.87 -11.42
N PRO A 40 -5.84 24.02 -11.96
CA PRO A 40 -6.93 24.03 -12.93
C PRO A 40 -6.65 23.10 -14.11
N GLY A 41 -7.50 22.08 -14.28
CA GLY A 41 -7.40 21.09 -15.36
C GLY A 41 -6.39 19.96 -15.14
N MET A 42 -5.71 19.88 -13.99
CA MET A 42 -4.73 18.83 -13.69
C MET A 42 -5.20 17.98 -12.49
N GLU A 43 -5.57 16.75 -12.77
CA GLU A 43 -5.85 15.74 -11.78
C GLU A 43 -4.62 14.88 -11.52
N LEU A 44 -4.30 14.68 -10.26
CA LEU A 44 -3.27 13.74 -9.80
C LEU A 44 -3.93 12.63 -8.98
N GLU A 45 -3.36 11.45 -9.05
CA GLU A 45 -3.73 10.32 -8.21
C GLU A 45 -2.80 10.27 -7.01
N LEU A 46 -3.37 10.15 -5.81
CA LEU A 46 -2.59 10.17 -4.58
C LEU A 46 -1.88 8.83 -4.36
N ALA A 47 -2.61 7.73 -4.49
CA ALA A 47 -2.11 6.36 -4.34
C ALA A 47 -3.08 5.35 -4.97
N ASP A 48 -2.73 4.06 -5.05
CA ASP A 48 -3.66 3.03 -5.52
C ASP A 48 -4.78 2.76 -4.48
N ALA A 49 -4.49 2.93 -3.18
CA ALA A 49 -5.49 2.97 -2.12
C ALA A 49 -5.03 3.83 -0.94
N VAL A 50 -6.00 4.48 -0.29
CA VAL A 50 -5.80 5.27 0.93
C VAL A 50 -6.84 4.87 1.96
N VAL A 51 -6.42 4.73 3.22
CA VAL A 51 -7.32 4.55 4.36
C VAL A 51 -7.03 5.67 5.36
N ALA A 52 -8.08 6.41 5.75
CA ALA A 52 -7.96 7.55 6.66
C ALA A 52 -8.75 7.26 7.94
N LEU A 53 -8.05 6.96 9.03
CA LEU A 53 -8.60 6.60 10.33
C LEU A 53 -8.06 7.56 11.39
N ASP A 54 -8.95 8.36 11.95
CA ASP A 54 -8.61 9.35 12.99
C ASP A 54 -7.37 10.16 12.63
N ASP A 55 -6.25 9.94 13.30
CA ASP A 55 -4.95 10.59 13.08
C ASP A 55 -3.93 9.70 12.33
N VAL A 56 -4.36 8.52 11.83
CA VAL A 56 -3.52 7.58 11.07
C VAL A 56 -3.96 7.53 9.61
N LEU A 57 -2.99 7.67 8.71
CA LEU A 57 -3.18 7.51 7.27
C LEU A 57 -2.43 6.27 6.77
N LEU A 58 -3.12 5.36 6.11
CA LEU A 58 -2.49 4.25 5.39
C LEU A 58 -2.44 4.60 3.90
N VAL A 59 -1.25 4.52 3.32
CA VAL A 59 -1.02 4.79 1.89
C VAL A 59 -0.49 3.52 1.24
N MET A 60 -1.15 3.06 0.18
CA MET A 60 -0.85 1.80 -0.49
C MET A 60 -0.57 2.00 -1.97
N GLN A 61 0.54 1.43 -2.44
CA GLN A 61 0.82 1.23 -3.86
C GLN A 61 0.76 -0.26 -4.16
N ILE A 62 0.05 -0.63 -5.22
CA ILE A 62 -0.23 -2.02 -5.58
C ILE A 62 0.40 -2.31 -6.94
N LYS A 63 1.20 -3.37 -7.02
CA LYS A 63 1.86 -3.78 -8.26
C LYS A 63 1.51 -5.21 -8.60
N GLU A 64 0.80 -5.37 -9.68
CA GLU A 64 0.39 -6.67 -10.21
C GLU A 64 1.18 -7.02 -11.46
N ARG A 65 1.54 -8.30 -11.59
CA ARG A 65 2.10 -8.84 -12.80
C ARG A 65 0.98 -9.15 -13.80
N SER A 66 0.91 -8.39 -14.88
CA SER A 66 -0.14 -8.55 -15.91
C SER A 66 -0.07 -9.90 -16.64
N ASP A 67 1.16 -10.40 -16.84
CA ASP A 67 1.39 -11.72 -17.45
C ASP A 67 2.08 -12.62 -16.42
N ARG A 68 1.37 -13.63 -15.97
CA ARG A 68 1.86 -14.62 -14.98
C ARG A 68 2.40 -15.88 -15.65
N SER A 69 2.26 -16.00 -16.99
CA SER A 69 2.70 -17.19 -17.71
C SER A 69 4.20 -17.20 -17.89
N ALA A 70 4.85 -18.30 -17.50
CA ALA A 70 6.17 -18.78 -17.91
C ALA A 70 7.34 -17.75 -17.89
N ASN A 71 7.33 -16.76 -16.98
CA ASN A 71 8.46 -15.87 -16.82
C ASN A 71 9.62 -16.60 -16.12
N THR A 72 10.84 -16.36 -16.57
CA THR A 72 12.01 -16.89 -15.87
C THR A 72 12.25 -16.13 -14.56
N PRO A 73 12.95 -16.73 -13.58
CA PRO A 73 13.30 -16.07 -12.33
C PRO A 73 14.00 -14.71 -12.52
N GLU A 74 14.84 -14.59 -13.54
CA GLU A 74 15.57 -13.36 -13.87
C GLU A 74 14.63 -12.24 -14.37
N ILE A 75 13.61 -12.59 -15.15
CA ILE A 75 12.58 -11.63 -15.62
C ILE A 75 11.75 -11.16 -14.42
N GLU A 76 11.34 -12.06 -13.54
CA GLU A 76 10.59 -11.74 -12.32
C GLU A 76 11.42 -10.89 -11.35
N GLN A 77 12.69 -11.21 -11.17
CA GLN A 77 13.60 -10.40 -10.36
C GLN A 77 13.72 -8.96 -10.91
N LYS A 78 13.92 -8.80 -12.21
CA LYS A 78 13.99 -7.48 -12.86
C LYS A 78 12.68 -6.69 -12.71
N TRP A 79 11.54 -7.37 -12.88
CA TRP A 79 10.23 -6.74 -12.67
C TRP A 79 10.08 -6.27 -11.20
N PHE A 80 10.37 -7.13 -10.23
CA PHE A 80 10.30 -6.80 -8.81
C PHE A 80 11.18 -5.59 -8.47
N GLN A 81 12.46 -5.60 -8.88
CA GLN A 81 13.36 -4.50 -8.60
C GLN A 81 12.89 -3.18 -9.26
N ARG A 82 12.40 -3.25 -10.49
CA ARG A 82 11.94 -2.05 -11.20
C ARG A 82 10.59 -1.54 -10.72
N LYS A 83 9.59 -2.42 -10.58
CA LYS A 83 8.19 -2.04 -10.32
C LYS A 83 7.87 -1.92 -8.85
N VAL A 84 8.30 -2.88 -8.04
CA VAL A 84 8.02 -2.93 -6.61
C VAL A 84 8.98 -2.04 -5.84
N VAL A 85 10.29 -2.31 -5.95
CA VAL A 85 11.30 -1.55 -5.19
C VAL A 85 11.53 -0.14 -5.78
N GLY A 86 11.52 0.01 -7.10
CA GLY A 86 11.82 1.28 -7.77
C GLY A 86 10.59 2.19 -7.93
N VAL A 87 9.60 1.77 -8.74
CA VAL A 87 8.46 2.63 -9.11
C VAL A 87 7.53 2.86 -7.93
N ALA A 88 7.09 1.78 -7.25
CA ALA A 88 6.11 1.93 -6.19
C ALA A 88 6.63 2.73 -5.00
N THR A 89 7.88 2.53 -4.58
CA THR A 89 8.47 3.32 -3.48
C THR A 89 8.63 4.80 -3.86
N ARG A 90 8.91 5.10 -5.13
CA ARG A 90 8.91 6.48 -5.63
C ARG A 90 7.50 7.09 -5.59
N GLN A 91 6.48 6.34 -6.01
CA GLN A 91 5.08 6.79 -5.93
C GLN A 91 4.66 7.08 -4.48
N ILE A 92 5.09 6.27 -3.50
CA ILE A 92 4.88 6.58 -2.07
C ILE A 92 5.52 7.93 -1.70
N ARG A 93 6.78 8.19 -2.12
CA ARG A 93 7.43 9.49 -1.86
C ARG A 93 6.70 10.65 -2.52
N ASP A 94 6.24 10.46 -3.75
CA ASP A 94 5.43 11.47 -4.45
C ASP A 94 4.13 11.78 -3.70
N THR A 95 3.45 10.75 -3.17
CA THR A 95 2.28 10.91 -2.29
C THR A 95 2.60 11.74 -1.06
N LEU A 96 3.69 11.43 -0.35
CA LEU A 96 4.11 12.20 0.84
C LEU A 96 4.42 13.65 0.49
N ARG A 97 5.07 13.89 -0.64
CA ARG A 97 5.33 15.24 -1.14
C ARG A 97 4.02 15.98 -1.44
N TYR A 98 3.03 15.35 -2.10
CA TYR A 98 1.73 15.97 -2.35
C TYR A 98 1.01 16.36 -1.06
N LEU A 99 1.05 15.49 -0.04
CA LEU A 99 0.46 15.80 1.27
C LEU A 99 1.09 17.02 1.95
N VAL A 100 2.36 17.34 1.65
CA VAL A 100 3.06 18.53 2.17
C VAL A 100 2.84 19.76 1.29
N GLU A 101 2.87 19.59 -0.05
CA GLU A 101 2.79 20.70 -1.01
C GLU A 101 1.38 21.26 -1.19
N HIS A 102 0.35 20.41 -0.97
CA HIS A 102 -1.05 20.79 -1.16
C HIS A 102 -1.76 20.93 0.18
N ASN A 103 -2.18 22.14 0.51
CA ASN A 103 -2.89 22.45 1.76
C ASN A 103 -4.29 21.83 1.83
N GLU A 104 -4.84 21.41 0.70
CA GLU A 104 -6.19 20.88 0.58
C GLU A 104 -6.20 19.72 -0.43
N ILE A 105 -6.34 18.49 0.07
CA ILE A 105 -6.52 17.30 -0.76
C ILE A 105 -7.85 16.66 -0.37
N LYS A 106 -8.89 16.97 -1.12
CA LYS A 106 -10.23 16.39 -0.87
C LYS A 106 -10.39 15.09 -1.63
N LEU A 107 -10.54 14.01 -0.91
CA LEU A 107 -10.92 12.71 -1.44
C LEU A 107 -12.38 12.43 -1.16
N ALA A 108 -13.06 11.83 -2.13
CA ALA A 108 -14.43 11.35 -1.96
C ALA A 108 -14.45 9.82 -2.12
N ASN A 109 -15.10 9.12 -1.19
CA ASN A 109 -15.33 7.69 -1.34
C ASN A 109 -16.64 7.43 -2.12
N GLU A 110 -16.91 6.16 -2.41
CA GLU A 110 -18.12 5.75 -3.15
C GLU A 110 -19.42 5.98 -2.37
N TYR A 111 -19.33 6.20 -1.07
CA TYR A 111 -20.46 6.52 -0.17
C TYR A 111 -20.73 8.04 -0.07
N GLY A 112 -20.01 8.84 -0.85
CA GLY A 112 -20.15 10.30 -0.84
C GLY A 112 -19.50 10.99 0.35
N ARG A 113 -18.73 10.28 1.17
CA ARG A 113 -17.99 10.89 2.27
C ARG A 113 -16.77 11.62 1.72
N ILE A 114 -16.67 12.91 2.03
CA ILE A 114 -15.53 13.74 1.64
C ILE A 114 -14.58 13.84 2.83
N PHE A 115 -13.33 13.53 2.59
CA PHE A 115 -12.24 13.66 3.55
C PHE A 115 -11.24 14.68 3.05
N ASP A 116 -10.83 15.58 3.93
CA ASP A 116 -9.75 16.51 3.65
C ASP A 116 -8.46 15.98 4.28
N LEU A 117 -7.49 15.66 3.43
CA LEU A 117 -6.16 15.19 3.84
C LEU A 117 -5.21 16.36 4.05
N ALA A 118 -5.63 17.41 4.75
CA ALA A 118 -4.80 18.57 5.01
C ALA A 118 -3.45 18.18 5.66
N ALA A 119 -2.39 18.88 5.27
CA ALA A 119 -1.08 18.70 5.87
C ALA A 119 -1.13 18.88 7.39
N GLY A 120 -0.50 17.96 8.14
CA GLY A 120 -0.43 18.00 9.61
C GLY A 120 -1.64 17.42 10.35
N ARG A 121 -2.66 16.93 9.63
CA ARG A 121 -3.82 16.26 10.25
C ARG A 121 -3.46 14.89 10.83
N TYR A 122 -2.52 14.19 10.18
CA TYR A 122 -2.15 12.84 10.57
C TYR A 122 -0.84 12.86 11.36
N SER A 123 -0.88 12.28 12.55
CA SER A 123 0.31 12.07 13.40
C SER A 123 1.18 10.95 12.86
N GLU A 124 0.58 10.03 12.10
CA GLU A 124 1.25 8.85 11.57
C GLU A 124 0.79 8.53 10.14
N ILE A 125 1.74 8.14 9.30
CA ILE A 125 1.49 7.62 7.96
C ILE A 125 2.15 6.25 7.83
N ILE A 126 1.35 5.19 7.70
CA ILE A 126 1.82 3.82 7.44
C ILE A 126 1.81 3.58 5.93
N ARG A 127 2.94 3.12 5.39
CA ARG A 127 3.19 3.07 3.95
C ARG A 127 3.37 1.64 3.49
N PHE A 128 2.69 1.28 2.39
CA PHE A 128 2.72 -0.07 1.85
C PHE A 128 3.05 -0.08 0.37
N VAL A 129 3.84 -1.05 -0.02
CA VAL A 129 3.90 -1.57 -1.38
C VAL A 129 3.41 -3.01 -1.32
N LEU A 130 2.24 -3.27 -1.90
CA LEU A 130 1.68 -4.60 -2.06
C LEU A 130 2.01 -5.09 -3.46
N TYR A 131 2.41 -6.34 -3.59
CA TYR A 131 2.74 -6.88 -4.91
C TYR A 131 2.17 -8.28 -5.11
N GLN A 132 1.80 -8.57 -6.36
CA GLN A 132 1.44 -9.90 -6.81
C GLN A 132 2.34 -10.30 -7.96
N ALA A 133 3.26 -11.21 -7.69
CA ALA A 133 4.21 -11.75 -8.65
C ALA A 133 3.77 -13.11 -9.19
N SER A 134 4.51 -13.63 -10.17
CA SER A 134 4.40 -15.04 -10.56
C SER A 134 5.09 -15.95 -9.55
N ASP A 135 4.81 -17.26 -9.65
CA ASP A 135 5.41 -18.29 -8.78
C ASP A 135 6.93 -18.35 -8.91
N ASN A 136 7.47 -17.91 -10.06
CA ASN A 136 8.90 -17.89 -10.36
C ASN A 136 9.67 -16.72 -9.75
N LEU A 137 9.03 -15.85 -8.91
CA LEU A 137 9.76 -14.81 -8.21
C LEU A 137 10.80 -15.43 -7.26
N PRO A 138 12.10 -15.09 -7.39
CA PRO A 138 13.14 -15.63 -6.52
C PRO A 138 12.88 -15.35 -5.04
N GLU A 139 13.25 -16.30 -4.19
CA GLU A 139 13.13 -16.19 -2.74
C GLU A 139 13.85 -14.95 -2.19
N SER A 140 15.01 -14.60 -2.74
CA SER A 140 15.75 -13.38 -2.37
C SER A 140 14.92 -12.10 -2.54
N CYS A 141 13.98 -12.06 -3.50
CA CYS A 141 13.04 -10.96 -3.66
C CYS A 141 11.93 -11.02 -2.61
N ARG A 142 11.41 -12.22 -2.31
CA ARG A 142 10.35 -12.43 -1.31
C ARG A 142 10.83 -12.10 0.11
N LEU A 143 12.11 -12.26 0.40
CA LEU A 143 12.74 -11.88 1.66
C LEU A 143 12.87 -10.37 1.86
N LYS A 144 12.70 -9.56 0.82
CA LYS A 144 12.69 -8.11 0.95
C LYS A 144 11.35 -7.64 1.52
N LYS A 145 11.29 -7.49 2.84
CA LYS A 145 10.07 -7.19 3.59
C LYS A 145 9.80 -5.69 3.80
N PHE A 146 10.77 -4.84 3.50
CA PHE A 146 10.65 -3.38 3.61
C PHE A 146 11.62 -2.64 2.70
N HIS A 147 11.38 -1.36 2.52
CA HIS A 147 12.29 -0.38 1.94
C HIS A 147 12.38 0.83 2.87
N ARG A 148 13.57 1.37 3.03
CA ARG A 148 13.79 2.61 3.81
C ARG A 148 14.50 3.63 2.94
N SER A 149 14.04 4.86 2.98
CA SER A 149 14.70 6.00 2.33
C SER A 149 14.58 7.24 3.20
N ALA A 150 15.48 8.21 3.03
CA ALA A 150 15.45 9.46 3.78
C ALA A 150 14.13 10.22 3.61
N GLU A 151 13.60 10.27 2.37
CA GLU A 151 12.37 11.01 2.05
C GLU A 151 11.09 10.20 2.29
N GLY A 152 11.14 8.88 2.05
CA GLY A 152 9.97 8.00 2.14
C GLY A 152 9.79 7.34 3.50
N GLY A 153 10.79 7.42 4.41
CA GLY A 153 10.78 6.70 5.67
C GLY A 153 10.75 5.18 5.49
N PHE A 154 10.10 4.50 6.40
CA PHE A 154 9.88 3.05 6.35
C PHE A 154 8.65 2.72 5.48
N ILE A 155 8.83 1.82 4.54
CA ILE A 155 7.79 1.34 3.62
C ILE A 155 7.70 -0.17 3.75
N HIS A 156 6.56 -0.69 4.18
CA HIS A 156 6.29 -2.13 4.20
C HIS A 156 6.21 -2.68 2.77
N ILE A 157 6.91 -3.77 2.49
CA ILE A 157 6.78 -4.54 1.25
C ILE A 157 6.15 -5.88 1.60
N LEU A 158 5.02 -6.20 1.01
CA LEU A 158 4.23 -7.40 1.28
C LEU A 158 3.74 -8.02 -0.03
N ASP A 159 3.83 -9.34 -0.10
CA ASP A 159 3.04 -10.09 -1.08
C ASP A 159 1.54 -9.93 -0.77
N VAL A 160 0.70 -9.88 -1.79
CA VAL A 160 -0.75 -9.75 -1.64
C VAL A 160 -1.31 -10.89 -0.80
N GLU A 161 -0.83 -12.12 -0.97
CA GLU A 161 -1.29 -13.25 -0.16
C GLU A 161 -0.96 -13.08 1.33
N ASP A 162 0.24 -12.56 1.66
CA ASP A 162 0.61 -12.27 3.05
C ASP A 162 -0.29 -11.18 3.64
N TYR A 163 -0.58 -10.13 2.86
CA TYR A 163 -1.51 -9.08 3.28
C TYR A 163 -2.93 -9.62 3.53
N LEU A 164 -3.44 -10.47 2.64
CA LEU A 164 -4.74 -11.13 2.80
C LEU A 164 -4.80 -11.99 4.07
N LYS A 165 -3.74 -12.76 4.36
CA LYS A 165 -3.66 -13.57 5.59
C LYS A 165 -3.68 -12.69 6.84
N ILE A 166 -2.94 -11.58 6.84
CA ILE A 166 -2.96 -10.60 7.93
C ILE A 166 -4.36 -10.02 8.11
N ALA A 167 -4.99 -9.57 7.02
CA ALA A 167 -6.35 -9.01 7.04
C ALA A 167 -7.42 -10.01 7.52
N GLN A 168 -7.25 -11.30 7.26
CA GLN A 168 -8.14 -12.35 7.78
C GLN A 168 -7.99 -12.59 9.28
N LEU A 169 -6.78 -12.42 9.81
CA LEU A 169 -6.48 -12.62 11.21
C LEU A 169 -6.81 -11.40 12.06
N LEU A 170 -6.47 -10.21 11.54
CA LEU A 170 -6.62 -8.93 12.23
C LEU A 170 -7.80 -8.17 11.61
N ARG A 171 -8.99 -8.49 12.05
CA ARG A 171 -10.25 -7.89 11.53
C ARG A 171 -10.59 -6.54 12.16
N ASP A 172 -9.84 -6.13 13.14
CA ASP A 172 -9.99 -4.86 13.84
C ASP A 172 -8.95 -3.85 13.33
N PRO A 173 -9.35 -2.60 13.01
CA PRO A 173 -8.44 -1.56 12.54
C PRO A 173 -7.30 -1.26 13.51
N GLU A 174 -7.58 -1.21 14.82
CA GLU A 174 -6.59 -0.91 15.84
C GLU A 174 -5.53 -2.03 15.93
N ASP A 175 -5.96 -3.30 15.91
CA ASP A 175 -5.04 -4.44 15.92
C ASP A 175 -4.18 -4.48 14.65
N SER A 176 -4.75 -4.13 13.49
CA SER A 176 -4.02 -4.02 12.23
C SER A 176 -2.96 -2.92 12.29
N ILE A 177 -3.29 -1.73 12.76
CA ILE A 177 -2.35 -0.61 12.94
C ILE A 177 -1.24 -1.00 13.92
N ARG A 178 -1.61 -1.58 15.09
CA ARG A 178 -0.67 -2.04 16.12
C ARG A 178 0.30 -3.10 15.58
N TYR A 179 -0.18 -4.03 14.76
CA TYR A 179 0.65 -5.03 14.10
C TYR A 179 1.67 -4.39 13.16
N PHE A 180 1.29 -3.43 12.31
CA PHE A 180 2.21 -2.80 11.37
C PHE A 180 3.24 -1.91 12.07
N ARG A 181 2.88 -1.23 13.16
CA ARG A 181 3.83 -0.54 14.06
C ARG A 181 4.86 -1.50 14.64
N TYR A 182 4.38 -2.63 15.18
CA TYR A 182 5.27 -3.66 15.73
C TYR A 182 6.17 -4.27 14.66
N ARG A 183 5.63 -4.56 13.49
CA ARG A 183 6.40 -5.07 12.34
C ARG A 183 7.51 -4.11 11.92
N GLU A 184 7.25 -2.81 11.85
CA GLU A 184 8.27 -1.80 11.57
C GLU A 184 9.37 -1.81 12.62
N LEU A 185 9.01 -1.84 13.90
CA LEU A 185 9.96 -1.88 15.01
C LEU A 185 10.87 -3.11 14.92
N MET A 186 10.32 -4.28 14.69
CA MET A 186 11.07 -5.54 14.62
C MET A 186 12.01 -5.58 13.41
N LEU A 187 11.54 -5.19 12.23
CA LEU A 187 12.36 -5.16 11.03
C LEU A 187 13.48 -4.11 11.12
N SER A 188 13.24 -2.99 11.80
CA SER A 188 14.26 -1.96 12.05
C SER A 188 15.35 -2.45 12.99
N LYS A 189 15.01 -3.25 14.01
CA LYS A 189 16.00 -3.90 14.89
C LYS A 189 16.87 -4.90 14.14
N LEU A 190 16.25 -5.77 13.34
CA LEU A 190 16.98 -6.73 12.51
C LEU A 190 17.95 -6.03 11.53
N GLU A 191 17.52 -4.92 10.92
CA GLU A 191 18.39 -4.14 10.03
C GLU A 191 19.63 -3.59 10.76
N SER A 192 19.47 -3.08 12.00
CA SER A 192 20.56 -2.55 12.78
C SER A 192 21.54 -3.64 13.26
N GLU A 193 21.04 -4.82 13.60
CA GLU A 193 21.85 -5.97 14.02
C GLU A 193 22.67 -6.57 12.87
N CYS A 194 22.12 -6.55 11.63
CA CYS A 194 22.83 -7.05 10.46
C CYS A 194 23.89 -6.04 9.91
N ALA A 195 23.82 -4.76 10.33
CA ALA A 195 24.76 -3.73 9.92
C ALA A 195 25.95 -3.54 10.87
N SER A 196 25.91 -4.18 12.03
CA SER A 196 26.98 -4.20 13.06
C SER A 196 27.91 -5.41 12.90
#